data_4bab460ba09716c3b271742f0c83c868
#
_entry.id   4bab460ba09716c3b271742f0c83c868
#
_cell.length_a   1.000
_cell.length_b   1.000
_cell.length_c   1.000
_cell.angle_alpha   90.00
_cell.angle_beta   90.00
_cell.angle_gamma   90.00
#
_symmetry.space_group_name_H-M   'P 1'
#
loop_
_entity.id
_entity.type
_entity.pdbx_description
1 polymer ?
#
loop_
_entity_poly.entity_id
_entity_poly.type
_entity_poly.pdbx_seq_one_letter_code
_entity_poly.pdbx_strand_id
1 'polypeptide(L)'
;MSIDKFKNIFKGLERAHGCTKVGPSNNNGEKVKGQSFVVREQVTDELWTKHLQGTQSLGIIPINEENQCVWGCVDIDSYAGFDHKKLIEKIKQFKLPLVVCRSKSGGAHVFLFSEKPVDAERMRDKLTEIKTLLGYGGSEVFPKQIKLKSQDDTGNFLNLPYFNGDNGTRYAFKEDGAAASLEEFYGIYNNVKQLDVGSIKVQRPQSEFSDGPPCIELMAANGVEEGGRDNALFHYTVYAKNKWPSGWQGKISLFNEKYVKPPYDDAGLNRIIKQHEKKDWGYKCNDIPMCNLCDKKLCRSRKLGIGEEIVFPALTDLQKIKLEKPYYYLNVDGQRLHLENVKYLKQQSLFQEAVMEQLDFMVPTIKPRDWISIINPLMKNHEPVEPPEGVATTDQLQNHLEEFCLNRHIGTEMSDLKRGGVWTNEGYHHFIFSKFYNQFLIRQRWDVNYSRTAQMLKEVCNCEDKRIGKDKISVFRVKQFDLKEEEYSQKELKPKDVF
;
A
#
# COMPACT_ATOMS: atom_id res chain seq x y z
N MET A 1 33.08 39.26 2.42
CA MET A 1 32.51 37.89 2.59
C MET A 1 32.25 37.33 1.21
N SER A 2 32.79 36.19 0.86
CA SER A 2 32.57 35.64 -0.48
C SER A 2 31.20 34.95 -0.54
N ILE A 3 30.20 35.65 -1.09
CA ILE A 3 28.85 35.15 -1.37
C ILE A 3 28.94 33.88 -2.23
N ASP A 4 29.91 33.84 -3.14
CA ASP A 4 30.13 32.68 -4.02
C ASP A 4 30.41 31.38 -3.28
N LYS A 5 31.14 31.42 -2.15
CA LYS A 5 31.36 30.23 -1.33
C LYS A 5 30.02 29.71 -0.77
N PHE A 6 29.20 30.58 -0.20
CA PHE A 6 27.90 30.24 0.38
C PHE A 6 26.94 29.70 -0.67
N LYS A 7 26.85 30.39 -1.81
CA LYS A 7 26.06 30.00 -2.98
C LYS A 7 26.46 28.59 -3.48
N ASN A 8 27.76 28.34 -3.63
CA ASN A 8 28.27 27.05 -4.09
C ASN A 8 27.95 25.89 -3.15
N ILE A 9 27.92 26.13 -1.83
CA ILE A 9 27.57 25.11 -0.81
C ILE A 9 26.10 24.76 -0.88
N PHE A 10 25.21 25.75 -1.02
CA PHE A 10 23.77 25.58 -0.95
C PHE A 10 23.05 25.67 -2.30
N LYS A 11 23.76 25.53 -3.43
CA LYS A 11 23.13 25.51 -4.75
C LYS A 11 22.09 24.36 -4.86
N GLY A 12 21.07 24.62 -5.67
CA GLY A 12 19.98 23.67 -5.93
C GLY A 12 19.23 24.08 -7.20
N LEU A 13 17.89 24.06 -7.19
CA LEU A 13 17.07 24.49 -8.30
C LEU A 13 17.21 25.99 -8.51
N GLU A 14 17.63 26.41 -9.72
CA GLU A 14 17.89 27.84 -10.01
C GLU A 14 16.63 28.62 -10.42
N ARG A 15 15.63 27.97 -11.02
CA ARG A 15 14.41 28.62 -11.55
C ARG A 15 13.32 28.89 -10.50
N ALA A 16 13.56 28.52 -9.26
CA ALA A 16 12.61 28.73 -8.16
C ALA A 16 13.31 28.77 -6.81
N HIS A 17 12.73 29.49 -5.86
CA HIS A 17 13.25 29.60 -4.50
C HIS A 17 12.13 29.73 -3.48
N GLY A 18 12.44 29.47 -2.22
CA GLY A 18 11.53 29.67 -1.10
C GLY A 18 11.64 31.09 -0.53
N CYS A 19 10.51 31.68 -0.21
CA CYS A 19 10.41 32.91 0.55
C CYS A 19 9.55 32.68 1.79
N THR A 20 9.97 33.26 2.92
CA THR A 20 9.18 33.26 4.16
C THR A 20 8.92 34.70 4.58
N LYS A 21 7.66 35.13 4.51
CA LYS A 21 7.21 36.42 5.04
C LYS A 21 6.81 36.21 6.51
N VAL A 22 7.38 37.05 7.37
CA VAL A 22 6.99 37.10 8.79
C VAL A 22 5.98 38.23 8.92
N GLY A 23 4.77 37.95 9.37
CA GLY A 23 3.78 39.00 9.65
C GLY A 23 4.25 39.97 10.74
N PRO A 24 3.62 41.14 10.90
CA PRO A 24 3.94 42.08 11.98
C PRO A 24 3.75 41.39 13.34
N SER A 25 4.66 41.62 14.27
CA SER A 25 4.59 40.98 15.60
C SER A 25 3.36 41.50 16.34
N ASN A 26 2.51 40.59 16.80
CA ASN A 26 1.47 40.92 17.78
C ASN A 26 2.11 41.13 19.14
N ASN A 27 1.75 42.20 19.82
CA ASN A 27 2.30 42.60 21.14
C ASN A 27 2.03 41.63 22.30
N ASN A 28 1.41 40.47 22.02
CA ASN A 28 0.99 39.51 23.07
C ASN A 28 1.87 38.26 23.19
N GLY A 29 3.09 38.24 22.64
CA GLY A 29 4.01 37.09 22.78
C GLY A 29 3.59 35.82 22.03
N GLU A 30 2.52 35.85 21.26
CA GLU A 30 2.09 34.72 20.44
C GLU A 30 2.98 34.56 19.19
N LYS A 31 3.26 33.33 18.84
CA LYS A 31 4.06 32.93 17.68
C LYS A 31 3.47 33.52 16.39
N VAL A 32 4.16 34.46 15.76
CA VAL A 32 3.78 34.97 14.45
C VAL A 32 3.93 33.85 13.42
N LYS A 33 2.81 33.38 12.87
CA LYS A 33 2.80 32.39 11.77
C LYS A 33 3.39 33.03 10.52
N GLY A 34 4.65 32.73 10.22
CA GLY A 34 5.25 33.08 8.92
C GLY A 34 4.58 32.28 7.81
N GLN A 35 4.21 32.96 6.72
CA GLN A 35 3.77 32.27 5.51
C GLN A 35 4.97 31.95 4.65
N SER A 36 5.16 30.66 4.35
CA SER A 36 6.22 30.15 3.47
C SER A 36 5.61 29.74 2.13
N PHE A 37 6.18 30.23 1.03
CA PHE A 37 5.71 29.95 -0.33
C PHE A 37 6.90 29.85 -1.31
N VAL A 38 6.68 29.15 -2.41
CA VAL A 38 7.66 29.06 -3.51
C VAL A 38 7.43 30.20 -4.46
N VAL A 39 8.53 30.91 -4.80
CA VAL A 39 8.60 31.94 -5.84
C VAL A 39 9.20 31.28 -7.08
N ARG A 40 8.49 31.34 -8.21
CA ARG A 40 8.93 30.76 -9.50
C ARG A 40 9.69 31.79 -10.33
N GLU A 41 10.80 32.22 -9.75
CA GLU A 41 11.72 33.19 -10.36
C GLU A 41 13.15 32.71 -10.09
N GLN A 42 14.06 33.10 -10.95
CA GLN A 42 15.46 32.69 -10.87
C GLN A 42 16.11 33.17 -9.56
N VAL A 43 16.94 32.31 -8.99
CA VAL A 43 17.73 32.60 -7.80
C VAL A 43 18.89 33.53 -8.19
N THR A 44 18.75 34.81 -7.88
CA THR A 44 19.76 35.84 -8.23
C THR A 44 20.79 36.06 -7.13
N ASP A 45 21.97 36.62 -7.48
CA ASP A 45 23.00 36.95 -6.50
C ASP A 45 22.53 37.99 -5.48
N GLU A 46 21.57 38.83 -5.89
CA GLU A 46 20.91 39.77 -4.99
C GLU A 46 20.16 39.09 -3.85
N LEU A 47 19.47 37.96 -4.12
CA LEU A 47 18.77 37.21 -3.11
C LEU A 47 19.72 36.60 -2.07
N TRP A 48 20.86 36.07 -2.51
CA TRP A 48 21.92 35.58 -1.62
C TRP A 48 22.50 36.71 -0.75
N THR A 49 22.73 37.87 -1.34
CA THR A 49 23.20 39.07 -0.63
C THR A 49 22.18 39.50 0.43
N LYS A 50 20.91 39.63 0.06
CA LYS A 50 19.83 40.02 0.95
C LYS A 50 19.67 39.03 2.13
N HIS A 51 19.88 37.76 1.87
CA HIS A 51 19.81 36.72 2.91
C HIS A 51 20.91 36.93 3.96
N LEU A 52 22.16 37.03 3.53
CA LEU A 52 23.31 37.24 4.44
C LEU A 52 23.27 38.61 5.14
N GLN A 53 22.63 39.60 4.55
CA GLN A 53 22.40 40.93 5.17
C GLN A 53 21.17 40.99 6.09
N GLY A 54 20.35 39.90 6.15
CA GLY A 54 19.18 39.84 7.01
C GLY A 54 17.97 40.61 6.51
N THR A 55 17.96 41.09 5.26
CA THR A 55 16.85 41.86 4.68
C THR A 55 15.76 40.99 4.06
N GLN A 56 16.13 39.84 3.49
CA GLN A 56 15.17 38.87 2.94
C GLN A 56 15.66 37.45 3.12
N SER A 57 14.85 36.60 3.77
CA SER A 57 15.19 35.19 3.98
C SER A 57 15.08 34.40 2.67
N LEU A 58 16.11 33.64 2.35
CA LEU A 58 16.16 32.74 1.18
C LEU A 58 15.99 31.27 1.60
N GLY A 59 15.12 30.57 0.90
CA GLY A 59 15.02 29.13 0.94
C GLY A 59 15.47 28.53 -0.39
N ILE A 60 16.23 27.45 -0.37
CA ILE A 60 16.68 26.76 -1.57
C ILE A 60 16.05 25.38 -1.65
N ILE A 61 15.69 25.00 -2.87
CA ILE A 61 15.20 23.67 -3.22
C ILE A 61 16.44 22.83 -3.56
N PRO A 62 16.77 21.78 -2.77
CA PRO A 62 18.06 21.10 -2.94
C PRO A 62 18.18 20.29 -4.23
N ILE A 63 17.08 19.77 -4.78
CA ILE A 63 17.06 19.02 -6.04
C ILE A 63 17.18 19.98 -7.23
N ASN A 64 18.07 19.68 -8.19
CA ASN A 64 18.27 20.45 -9.43
C ASN A 64 17.49 19.85 -10.61
N GLU A 65 17.67 20.40 -11.81
CA GLU A 65 16.98 19.97 -13.04
C GLU A 65 17.33 18.52 -13.44
N GLU A 66 18.53 18.05 -13.11
CA GLU A 66 19.02 16.69 -13.37
C GLU A 66 18.58 15.70 -12.29
N ASN A 67 17.71 16.10 -11.36
CA ASN A 67 17.31 15.32 -10.18
C ASN A 67 18.46 14.96 -9.24
N GLN A 68 19.47 15.81 -9.17
CA GLN A 68 20.63 15.69 -8.33
C GLN A 68 20.68 16.79 -7.27
N CYS A 69 21.49 16.59 -6.25
CA CYS A 69 21.74 17.60 -5.22
C CYS A 69 23.18 17.53 -4.71
N VAL A 70 23.70 18.63 -4.16
CA VAL A 70 25.01 18.68 -3.51
C VAL A 70 24.90 18.77 -2.00
N TRP A 71 23.71 18.89 -1.48
CA TRP A 71 23.40 18.83 -0.06
C TRP A 71 22.02 18.26 0.20
N GLY A 72 21.84 17.72 1.38
CA GLY A 72 20.56 17.36 1.91
C GLY A 72 20.48 17.66 3.39
N CYS A 73 19.30 17.59 3.97
CA CYS A 73 19.08 17.99 5.35
C CYS A 73 18.01 17.13 6.03
N VAL A 74 18.25 16.77 7.29
CA VAL A 74 17.21 16.32 8.21
C VAL A 74 16.70 17.54 8.98
N ASP A 75 15.41 17.86 8.84
CA ASP A 75 14.75 18.97 9.52
C ASP A 75 14.10 18.45 10.81
N ILE A 76 14.72 18.78 11.95
CA ILE A 76 14.26 18.35 13.28
C ILE A 76 13.48 19.50 13.89
N ASP A 77 12.15 19.41 13.80
CA ASP A 77 11.24 20.33 14.46
C ASP A 77 11.11 19.99 15.96
N SER A 78 11.57 20.89 16.80
CA SER A 78 11.34 20.82 18.24
C SER A 78 11.08 22.22 18.79
N TYR A 79 10.01 22.36 19.54
CA TYR A 79 9.51 23.68 19.96
C TYR A 79 9.83 24.05 21.41
N ALA A 80 10.38 23.12 22.19
CA ALA A 80 10.70 23.39 23.60
C ALA A 80 12.06 22.77 23.95
N GLY A 81 13.07 23.62 24.17
CA GLY A 81 14.31 23.23 24.79
C GLY A 81 15.13 22.14 24.06
N PHE A 82 15.28 22.25 22.73
CA PHE A 82 16.05 21.26 21.97
C PHE A 82 17.53 21.26 22.36
N ASP A 83 18.04 20.10 22.75
CA ASP A 83 19.44 19.94 23.17
C ASP A 83 20.33 19.65 21.96
N HIS A 84 20.86 20.71 21.35
CA HIS A 84 21.78 20.63 20.21
C HIS A 84 23.09 19.94 20.59
N LYS A 85 23.57 20.11 21.85
CA LYS A 85 24.82 19.52 22.31
C LYS A 85 24.71 17.99 22.34
N LYS A 86 23.61 17.46 22.88
CA LYS A 86 23.33 16.02 22.86
C LYS A 86 23.27 15.44 21.44
N LEU A 87 22.69 16.20 20.46
CA LEU A 87 22.69 15.78 19.06
C LEU A 87 24.11 15.75 18.47
N ILE A 88 24.92 16.77 18.73
CA ILE A 88 26.31 16.86 18.27
C ILE A 88 27.15 15.70 18.87
N GLU A 89 26.97 15.40 20.14
CA GLU A 89 27.65 14.27 20.81
C GLU A 89 27.29 12.92 20.13
N LYS A 90 26.02 12.72 19.79
CA LYS A 90 25.59 11.52 19.04
C LYS A 90 26.23 11.46 17.65
N ILE A 91 26.25 12.56 16.91
CA ILE A 91 26.88 12.63 15.58
C ILE A 91 28.37 12.26 15.67
N LYS A 92 29.07 12.76 16.69
CA LYS A 92 30.46 12.39 16.96
C LYS A 92 30.63 10.91 17.33
N GLN A 93 29.76 10.40 18.22
CA GLN A 93 29.79 8.99 18.64
C GLN A 93 29.68 8.05 17.45
N PHE A 94 28.80 8.37 16.50
CA PHE A 94 28.61 7.58 15.28
C PHE A 94 29.55 7.97 14.12
N LYS A 95 30.47 8.93 14.36
CA LYS A 95 31.43 9.43 13.36
C LYS A 95 30.76 9.85 12.03
N LEU A 96 29.63 10.51 12.14
CA LEU A 96 28.86 10.94 10.97
C LEU A 96 29.37 12.31 10.45
N PRO A 97 29.55 12.48 9.12
CA PRO A 97 30.06 13.71 8.53
C PRO A 97 28.93 14.73 8.33
N LEU A 98 28.38 15.24 9.42
CA LEU A 98 27.20 16.09 9.44
C LEU A 98 27.49 17.47 10.06
N VAL A 99 26.77 18.48 9.61
CA VAL A 99 26.76 19.81 10.22
C VAL A 99 25.41 20.08 10.84
N VAL A 100 25.41 20.45 12.12
CA VAL A 100 24.18 20.85 12.81
C VAL A 100 24.07 22.35 12.77
N CYS A 101 22.96 22.88 12.23
CA CYS A 101 22.62 24.29 12.27
C CYS A 101 21.36 24.48 13.12
N ARG A 102 21.29 25.59 13.86
CA ARG A 102 20.08 25.98 14.54
C ARG A 102 19.01 26.41 13.54
N SER A 103 17.81 25.82 13.60
CA SER A 103 16.68 26.20 12.75
C SER A 103 16.01 27.50 13.25
N LYS A 104 15.15 28.08 12.41
CA LYS A 104 14.40 29.30 12.75
C LYS A 104 13.54 29.12 14.02
N SER A 105 12.94 27.94 14.20
CA SER A 105 12.06 27.60 15.31
C SER A 105 12.80 27.18 16.60
N GLY A 106 14.13 27.09 16.55
CA GLY A 106 14.95 26.61 17.66
C GLY A 106 15.25 25.10 17.66
N GLY A 107 14.73 24.34 16.70
CA GLY A 107 15.13 22.97 16.40
C GLY A 107 16.46 22.91 15.64
N ALA A 108 16.70 21.85 14.89
CA ALA A 108 17.95 21.66 14.18
C ALA A 108 17.76 21.30 12.71
N HIS A 109 18.56 21.90 11.83
CA HIS A 109 18.83 21.45 10.49
C HIS A 109 20.14 20.66 10.50
N VAL A 110 20.09 19.39 10.16
CA VAL A 110 21.27 18.51 10.12
C VAL A 110 21.64 18.26 8.67
N PHE A 111 22.70 18.94 8.22
CA PHE A 111 23.14 18.93 6.82
C PHE A 111 24.14 17.84 6.55
N LEU A 112 23.96 17.18 5.40
CA LEU A 112 24.94 16.32 4.74
C LEU A 112 25.33 16.96 3.42
N PHE A 113 26.62 17.13 3.17
CA PHE A 113 27.15 17.77 1.98
C PHE A 113 27.89 16.78 1.10
N SER A 114 27.75 16.96 -0.21
CA SER A 114 28.50 16.23 -1.23
C SER A 114 29.36 17.22 -2.04
N GLU A 115 30.59 16.83 -2.33
CA GLU A 115 31.47 17.66 -3.17
C GLU A 115 31.00 17.69 -4.63
N LYS A 116 30.41 16.60 -5.10
CA LYS A 116 29.85 16.45 -6.44
C LYS A 116 28.33 16.25 -6.37
N PRO A 117 27.57 16.63 -7.41
CA PRO A 117 26.17 16.29 -7.48
C PRO A 117 25.95 14.77 -7.36
N VAL A 118 24.97 14.39 -6.55
CA VAL A 118 24.52 13.00 -6.36
C VAL A 118 23.03 12.91 -6.57
N ASP A 119 22.53 11.75 -6.97
CA ASP A 119 21.09 11.54 -7.14
C ASP A 119 20.33 11.88 -5.86
N ALA A 120 19.24 12.62 -6.01
CA ALA A 120 18.40 13.04 -4.89
C ALA A 120 17.85 11.85 -4.09
N GLU A 121 17.58 10.73 -4.73
CA GLU A 121 17.17 9.47 -4.09
C GLU A 121 18.27 8.95 -3.16
N ARG A 122 19.51 8.89 -3.66
CA ARG A 122 20.66 8.40 -2.88
C ARG A 122 20.96 9.28 -1.65
N MET A 123 20.86 10.60 -1.81
CA MET A 123 21.01 11.55 -0.69
C MET A 123 19.90 11.35 0.34
N ARG A 124 18.65 11.25 -0.10
CA ARG A 124 17.47 11.06 0.76
C ARG A 124 17.52 9.74 1.51
N ASP A 125 17.91 8.64 0.84
CA ASP A 125 18.03 7.33 1.46
C ASP A 125 19.09 7.33 2.55
N LYS A 126 20.26 7.93 2.29
CA LYS A 126 21.34 8.05 3.28
C LYS A 126 20.91 8.88 4.49
N LEU A 127 20.26 10.02 4.26
CA LEU A 127 19.73 10.84 5.35
C LEU A 127 18.61 10.14 6.14
N THR A 128 17.80 9.30 5.48
CA THR A 128 16.76 8.50 6.14
C THR A 128 17.38 7.43 7.06
N GLU A 129 18.47 6.80 6.63
CA GLU A 129 19.26 5.88 7.46
C GLU A 129 19.86 6.59 8.68
N ILE A 130 20.47 7.75 8.43
CA ILE A 130 21.13 8.56 9.48
C ILE A 130 20.12 9.09 10.50
N LYS A 131 19.01 9.70 10.07
CA LYS A 131 18.01 10.23 11.02
C LYS A 131 17.44 9.16 11.93
N THR A 132 17.25 7.94 11.42
CA THR A 132 16.78 6.80 12.21
C THR A 132 17.81 6.40 13.26
N LEU A 133 19.11 6.31 12.88
CA LEU A 133 20.18 6.03 13.83
C LEU A 133 20.25 7.08 14.95
N LEU A 134 20.08 8.36 14.60
CA LEU A 134 20.11 9.46 15.57
C LEU A 134 18.86 9.53 16.48
N GLY A 135 17.79 8.77 16.15
CA GLY A 135 16.54 8.77 16.93
C GLY A 135 15.49 9.78 16.46
N TYR A 136 15.64 10.30 15.23
CA TYR A 136 14.76 11.30 14.63
C TYR A 136 14.01 10.78 13.41
N GLY A 137 13.65 9.49 13.40
CA GLY A 137 12.98 8.83 12.26
C GLY A 137 11.70 9.50 11.78
N GLY A 138 10.99 10.24 12.65
CA GLY A 138 9.80 11.02 12.30
C GLY A 138 10.10 12.35 11.60
N SER A 139 11.36 12.83 11.60
CA SER A 139 11.75 14.14 11.03
C SER A 139 11.69 14.15 9.51
N GLU A 140 11.45 15.33 8.93
CA GLU A 140 11.45 15.51 7.49
C GLU A 140 12.88 15.44 6.90
N VAL A 141 12.97 14.97 5.66
CA VAL A 141 14.24 14.91 4.91
C VAL A 141 14.12 15.72 3.64
N PHE A 142 15.14 16.52 3.36
CA PHE A 142 15.30 17.25 2.12
C PHE A 142 16.53 16.72 1.35
N PRO A 143 16.40 16.50 0.03
CA PRO A 143 15.25 16.73 -0.82
C PRO A 143 14.05 15.84 -0.46
N LYS A 144 12.82 16.41 -0.46
CA LYS A 144 11.58 15.61 -0.28
C LYS A 144 11.25 14.83 -1.54
N GLN A 145 11.52 15.40 -2.70
CA GLN A 145 11.36 14.78 -4.02
C GLN A 145 12.67 14.13 -4.44
N ILE A 146 12.56 12.96 -5.05
CA ILE A 146 13.68 12.25 -5.70
C ILE A 146 13.73 12.54 -7.20
N LYS A 147 12.62 13.04 -7.76
CA LYS A 147 12.47 13.39 -9.17
C LYS A 147 11.47 14.52 -9.33
N LEU A 148 11.78 15.49 -10.17
CA LEU A 148 10.84 16.52 -10.63
C LEU A 148 9.96 15.91 -11.73
N LYS A 149 8.63 16.06 -11.60
CA LYS A 149 7.66 15.43 -12.51
C LYS A 149 7.49 16.18 -13.83
N SER A 150 7.74 17.48 -13.83
CA SER A 150 7.62 18.37 -14.99
C SER A 150 8.46 19.62 -14.78
N GLN A 151 8.56 20.47 -15.82
CA GLN A 151 9.20 21.79 -15.70
C GLN A 151 8.46 22.72 -14.73
N ASP A 152 7.18 22.49 -14.46
CA ASP A 152 6.41 23.28 -13.49
C ASP A 152 6.55 22.77 -12.06
N ASP A 153 7.09 21.57 -11.86
CA ASP A 153 7.32 21.00 -10.52
C ASP A 153 8.62 21.56 -9.94
N THR A 154 8.51 22.26 -8.83
CA THR A 154 9.67 22.91 -8.20
C THR A 154 10.20 22.13 -7.00
N GLY A 155 9.44 21.18 -6.46
CA GLY A 155 9.81 20.53 -5.21
C GLY A 155 9.66 21.42 -3.98
N ASN A 156 10.22 20.98 -2.84
CA ASN A 156 10.16 21.68 -1.56
C ASN A 156 11.50 22.34 -1.22
N PHE A 157 11.43 23.56 -0.71
CA PHE A 157 12.60 24.30 -0.25
C PHE A 157 12.84 24.12 1.25
N LEU A 158 14.08 24.37 1.66
CA LEU A 158 14.50 24.55 3.05
C LEU A 158 15.04 25.96 3.26
N ASN A 159 14.66 26.62 4.35
CA ASN A 159 15.23 27.90 4.73
C ASN A 159 16.70 27.75 5.10
N LEU A 160 17.57 28.53 4.50
CA LEU A 160 19.01 28.46 4.71
C LEU A 160 19.46 28.96 6.10
N PRO A 161 20.59 28.47 6.63
CA PRO A 161 21.26 29.04 7.79
C PRO A 161 21.88 30.40 7.47
N TYR A 162 22.41 31.09 8.47
CA TYR A 162 23.09 32.38 8.35
C TYR A 162 22.24 33.53 7.79
N PHE A 163 20.94 33.52 7.98
CA PHE A 163 20.11 34.70 7.77
C PHE A 163 20.58 35.83 8.71
N ASN A 164 20.98 36.95 8.16
CA ASN A 164 21.66 38.09 8.82
C ASN A 164 23.13 37.77 9.24
N GLY A 165 23.77 36.85 8.51
CA GLY A 165 25.17 36.47 8.73
C GLY A 165 25.43 36.02 10.16
N ASP A 166 26.52 36.50 10.75
CA ASP A 166 26.93 36.14 12.12
C ASP A 166 26.05 36.82 13.20
N ASN A 167 25.23 37.80 12.84
CA ASN A 167 24.29 38.44 13.77
C ASN A 167 22.93 37.68 13.85
N GLY A 168 22.78 36.64 13.07
CA GLY A 168 21.55 35.85 13.00
C GLY A 168 21.46 34.77 14.09
N THR A 169 20.26 34.18 14.25
CA THR A 169 20.02 33.09 15.16
C THR A 169 20.11 31.70 14.52
N ARG A 170 20.38 31.65 13.20
CA ARG A 170 20.46 30.42 12.39
C ARG A 170 21.92 30.16 12.00
N TYR A 171 22.70 29.69 12.94
CA TYR A 171 24.14 29.43 12.80
C TYR A 171 24.45 27.94 12.88
N ALA A 172 25.58 27.52 12.34
CA ALA A 172 26.10 26.19 12.58
C ALA A 172 26.72 26.08 13.97
N PHE A 173 26.70 24.89 14.52
CA PHE A 173 27.37 24.59 15.78
C PHE A 173 28.77 24.02 15.54
N LYS A 174 29.71 24.43 16.36
CA LYS A 174 31.01 23.78 16.52
C LYS A 174 30.89 22.48 17.29
N GLU A 175 31.94 21.70 17.33
CA GLU A 175 31.98 20.42 18.04
C GLU A 175 31.76 20.53 19.56
N ASP A 176 32.09 21.65 20.15
CA ASP A 176 31.87 21.94 21.58
C ASP A 176 30.43 22.45 21.89
N GLY A 177 29.62 22.62 20.85
CA GLY A 177 28.27 23.16 20.93
C GLY A 177 28.18 24.69 20.87
N ALA A 178 29.31 25.41 20.70
CA ALA A 178 29.31 26.86 20.51
C ALA A 178 28.84 27.22 19.08
N ALA A 179 28.32 28.44 18.92
CA ALA A 179 27.96 29.00 17.62
C ALA A 179 29.23 29.19 16.77
N ALA A 180 29.16 28.79 15.52
CA ALA A 180 30.23 29.02 14.53
C ALA A 180 29.88 30.29 13.74
N SER A 181 30.89 31.15 13.49
CA SER A 181 30.78 32.20 12.51
C SER A 181 30.67 31.64 11.08
N LEU A 182 30.26 32.45 10.13
CA LEU A 182 30.15 32.05 8.72
C LEU A 182 31.49 31.54 8.16
N GLU A 183 32.61 32.17 8.56
CA GLU A 183 33.93 31.72 8.12
C GLU A 183 34.34 30.40 8.77
N GLU A 184 34.04 30.19 10.06
CA GLU A 184 34.26 28.90 10.75
C GLU A 184 33.39 27.80 10.11
N PHE A 185 32.17 28.12 9.69
CA PHE A 185 31.30 27.19 8.97
C PHE A 185 31.91 26.68 7.66
N TYR A 186 32.56 27.56 6.89
CA TYR A 186 33.29 27.17 5.66
C TYR A 186 34.41 26.17 5.98
N GLY A 187 35.10 26.36 7.08
CA GLY A 187 36.10 25.38 7.58
C GLY A 187 35.46 24.04 7.94
N ILE A 188 34.36 24.06 8.68
CA ILE A 188 33.60 22.84 9.05
C ILE A 188 33.11 22.12 7.79
N TYR A 189 32.50 22.83 6.85
CA TYR A 189 32.05 22.28 5.57
C TYR A 189 33.18 21.55 4.82
N ASN A 190 34.35 22.16 4.69
CA ASN A 190 35.46 21.56 3.99
C ASN A 190 35.96 20.26 4.63
N ASN A 191 35.81 20.11 5.95
CA ASN A 191 36.23 18.94 6.69
C ASN A 191 35.17 17.77 6.58
N VAL A 192 33.90 18.09 6.39
CA VAL A 192 32.82 17.07 6.43
C VAL A 192 32.24 16.72 5.07
N LYS A 193 32.43 17.55 4.01
CA LYS A 193 31.90 17.26 2.68
C LYS A 193 32.40 15.93 2.13
N GLN A 194 31.52 15.16 1.53
CA GLN A 194 31.80 13.80 1.08
C GLN A 194 32.00 13.74 -0.44
N LEU A 195 33.01 12.99 -0.87
CA LEU A 195 33.18 12.66 -2.30
C LEU A 195 32.09 11.71 -2.79
N ASP A 196 31.71 10.75 -1.95
CA ASP A 196 30.64 9.78 -2.19
C ASP A 196 29.77 9.61 -0.96
N VAL A 197 28.55 10.14 -1.01
CA VAL A 197 27.54 10.00 0.06
C VAL A 197 27.19 8.55 0.33
N GLY A 198 27.26 7.68 -0.68
CA GLY A 198 26.95 6.25 -0.52
C GLY A 198 28.01 5.50 0.27
N SER A 199 29.25 6.00 0.31
CA SER A 199 30.35 5.36 1.07
C SER A 199 30.27 5.57 2.58
N ILE A 200 29.40 6.47 3.05
CA ILE A 200 29.20 6.71 4.48
C ILE A 200 28.67 5.45 5.13
N LYS A 201 29.51 4.84 5.98
CA LYS A 201 29.11 3.66 6.75
C LYS A 201 28.34 4.09 7.98
N VAL A 202 27.05 3.84 7.99
CA VAL A 202 26.21 4.00 9.17
C VAL A 202 26.36 2.72 10.02
N GLN A 203 27.30 2.76 10.97
CA GLN A 203 27.55 1.63 11.86
C GLN A 203 26.50 1.62 12.97
N ARG A 204 25.63 0.62 12.96
CA ARG A 204 24.73 0.36 14.08
C ARG A 204 25.52 -0.26 15.23
N PRO A 205 25.18 0.05 16.49
CA PRO A 205 25.79 -0.60 17.65
C PRO A 205 25.62 -2.13 17.55
N GLN A 206 26.66 -2.90 17.81
CA GLN A 206 26.50 -4.34 18.00
C GLN A 206 25.61 -4.58 19.23
N SER A 207 24.57 -5.40 19.06
CA SER A 207 23.55 -5.59 20.07
C SER A 207 23.12 -7.05 20.16
N GLU A 208 22.80 -7.50 21.37
CA GLU A 208 22.16 -8.79 21.63
C GLU A 208 20.74 -8.91 21.01
N PHE A 209 20.23 -7.81 20.45
CA PHE A 209 18.90 -7.70 19.83
C PHE A 209 18.94 -7.68 18.30
N SER A 210 20.05 -8.12 17.69
CA SER A 210 20.25 -8.06 16.23
C SER A 210 19.28 -8.93 15.42
N ASP A 211 18.59 -9.88 16.04
CA ASP A 211 17.55 -10.73 15.46
C ASP A 211 16.14 -10.13 15.57
N GLY A 212 15.96 -9.07 16.35
CA GLY A 212 14.69 -8.38 16.61
C GLY A 212 14.54 -7.05 15.88
N PRO A 213 13.45 -6.30 16.17
CA PRO A 213 13.26 -4.97 15.61
C PRO A 213 14.45 -4.03 15.84
N PRO A 214 14.94 -3.33 14.79
CA PRO A 214 16.07 -2.40 14.92
C PRO A 214 15.86 -1.28 15.94
N CYS A 215 14.60 -0.89 16.18
CA CYS A 215 14.27 0.11 17.21
C CYS A 215 14.65 -0.38 18.62
N ILE A 216 14.61 -1.69 18.91
CA ILE A 216 15.04 -2.24 20.20
C ILE A 216 16.55 -2.07 20.39
N GLU A 217 17.36 -2.32 19.36
CA GLU A 217 18.80 -2.06 19.42
C GLU A 217 19.10 -0.60 19.71
N LEU A 218 18.40 0.31 19.04
CA LEU A 218 18.59 1.74 19.19
C LEU A 218 18.06 2.26 20.56
N MET A 219 16.99 1.66 21.09
CA MET A 219 16.55 1.93 22.46
C MET A 219 17.61 1.49 23.48
N ALA A 220 18.20 0.32 23.28
CA ALA A 220 19.26 -0.17 24.15
C ALA A 220 20.54 0.71 24.08
N ALA A 221 20.91 1.17 22.89
CA ALA A 221 22.07 2.03 22.68
C ALA A 221 21.88 3.46 23.21
N ASN A 222 20.69 4.05 23.07
CA ASN A 222 20.41 5.43 23.43
C ASN A 222 19.84 5.60 24.86
N GLY A 223 19.34 4.52 25.45
CA GLY A 223 18.47 4.56 26.63
C GLY A 223 17.05 4.98 26.28
N VAL A 224 16.12 4.69 27.18
CA VAL A 224 14.70 5.09 27.07
C VAL A 224 14.39 6.08 28.18
N GLU A 225 14.08 7.32 27.81
CA GLU A 225 13.77 8.38 28.74
C GLU A 225 12.28 8.39 29.17
N GLU A 226 11.97 9.20 30.18
CA GLU A 226 10.62 9.43 30.64
C GLU A 226 9.69 9.90 29.49
N GLY A 227 8.42 9.47 29.54
CA GLY A 227 7.45 9.72 28.46
C GLY A 227 7.39 8.60 27.38
N GLY A 228 8.48 7.83 27.18
CA GLY A 228 8.53 6.70 26.23
C GLY A 228 8.58 5.31 26.88
N ARG A 229 8.76 5.24 28.19
CA ARG A 229 9.06 4.00 28.93
C ARG A 229 8.00 2.91 28.79
N ASP A 230 6.73 3.25 28.94
CA ASP A 230 5.63 2.28 28.85
C ASP A 230 5.56 1.62 27.49
N ASN A 231 5.58 2.40 26.42
CA ASN A 231 5.55 1.92 25.06
C ASN A 231 6.80 1.10 24.71
N ALA A 232 7.98 1.54 25.14
CA ALA A 232 9.24 0.82 24.91
C ALA A 232 9.24 -0.55 25.59
N LEU A 233 8.84 -0.64 26.84
CA LEU A 233 8.72 -1.89 27.59
C LEU A 233 7.64 -2.79 27.00
N PHE A 234 6.48 -2.26 26.60
CA PHE A 234 5.46 -3.01 25.89
C PHE A 234 6.02 -3.62 24.59
N HIS A 235 6.68 -2.81 23.78
CA HIS A 235 7.27 -3.24 22.51
C HIS A 235 8.38 -4.28 22.69
N TYR A 236 9.25 -4.06 23.68
CA TYR A 236 10.27 -5.04 24.06
C TYR A 236 9.67 -6.35 24.54
N THR A 237 8.55 -6.30 25.29
CA THR A 237 7.86 -7.50 25.77
C THR A 237 7.37 -8.40 24.63
N VAL A 238 6.87 -7.82 23.53
CA VAL A 238 6.50 -8.59 22.32
C VAL A 238 7.71 -9.35 21.79
N TYR A 239 8.86 -8.68 21.66
CA TYR A 239 10.10 -9.31 21.24
C TYR A 239 10.55 -10.40 22.21
N ALA A 240 10.56 -10.11 23.51
CA ALA A 240 11.00 -11.04 24.55
C ALA A 240 10.16 -12.33 24.58
N LYS A 241 8.83 -12.24 24.44
CA LYS A 241 7.93 -13.40 24.33
C LYS A 241 8.26 -14.26 23.11
N ASN A 242 8.50 -13.63 21.97
CA ASN A 242 8.83 -14.35 20.75
C ASN A 242 10.21 -15.04 20.82
N LYS A 243 11.18 -14.42 21.49
CA LYS A 243 12.54 -14.95 21.59
C LYS A 243 12.70 -15.99 22.72
N TRP A 244 12.03 -15.75 23.84
CA TRP A 244 12.10 -16.60 25.02
C TRP A 244 10.69 -16.93 25.53
N PRO A 245 9.96 -17.86 24.89
CA PRO A 245 8.59 -18.21 25.27
C PRO A 245 8.43 -18.58 26.75
N SER A 246 9.46 -19.17 27.33
CA SER A 246 9.55 -19.38 28.79
C SER A 246 10.57 -18.42 29.41
N GLY A 247 10.18 -17.69 30.48
CA GLY A 247 11.09 -16.81 31.21
C GLY A 247 11.23 -15.39 30.67
N TRP A 248 10.41 -14.97 29.73
CA TRP A 248 10.38 -13.62 29.16
C TRP A 248 10.14 -12.53 30.20
N GLN A 249 9.41 -12.81 31.30
CA GLN A 249 9.17 -11.87 32.39
C GLN A 249 10.47 -11.35 33.01
N GLY A 250 11.41 -12.23 33.32
CA GLY A 250 12.71 -11.83 33.85
C GLY A 250 13.54 -10.99 32.86
N LYS A 251 13.35 -11.20 31.54
CA LYS A 251 14.03 -10.40 30.51
C LYS A 251 13.53 -8.96 30.46
N ILE A 252 12.25 -8.72 30.77
CA ILE A 252 11.72 -7.36 30.83
C ILE A 252 12.32 -6.57 32.00
N SER A 253 12.43 -7.21 33.16
CA SER A 253 13.05 -6.58 34.34
C SER A 253 14.50 -6.18 34.05
N LEU A 254 15.28 -7.06 33.43
CA LEU A 254 16.67 -6.77 33.03
C LEU A 254 16.75 -5.62 32.00
N PHE A 255 15.85 -5.59 31.03
CA PHE A 255 15.81 -4.50 30.04
C PHE A 255 15.45 -3.17 30.69
N ASN A 256 14.47 -3.16 31.59
CA ASN A 256 14.06 -2.00 32.36
C ASN A 256 15.21 -1.43 33.19
N GLU A 257 15.88 -2.27 33.95
CA GLU A 257 16.99 -1.86 34.83
C GLU A 257 18.17 -1.28 34.02
N LYS A 258 18.51 -1.93 32.90
CA LYS A 258 19.69 -1.57 32.11
C LYS A 258 19.48 -0.40 31.17
N TYR A 259 18.30 -0.28 30.54
CA TYR A 259 18.11 0.61 29.42
C TYR A 259 17.03 1.68 29.62
N VAL A 260 16.19 1.60 30.66
CA VAL A 260 15.13 2.59 30.95
C VAL A 260 15.57 3.56 32.04
N LYS A 261 15.46 4.87 31.82
CA LYS A 261 15.98 5.90 32.72
C LYS A 261 14.94 6.99 33.02
N PRO A 262 14.52 7.17 34.28
CA PRO A 262 14.69 6.22 35.39
C PRO A 262 13.93 4.91 35.11
N PRO A 263 14.35 3.77 35.68
CA PRO A 263 13.62 2.51 35.53
C PRO A 263 12.17 2.63 35.96
N TYR A 264 11.30 1.85 35.33
CA TYR A 264 9.93 1.69 35.78
C TYR A 264 9.90 0.99 37.12
N ASP A 265 8.94 1.33 37.97
CA ASP A 265 8.73 0.64 39.23
C ASP A 265 8.11 -0.77 39.03
N ASP A 266 8.13 -1.58 40.07
CA ASP A 266 7.61 -2.96 40.00
C ASP A 266 6.10 -2.99 39.68
N ALA A 267 5.35 -1.98 40.11
CA ALA A 267 3.92 -1.89 39.82
C ALA A 267 3.67 -1.67 38.30
N GLY A 268 4.42 -0.78 37.68
CA GLY A 268 4.37 -0.52 36.26
C GLY A 268 4.81 -1.72 35.43
N LEU A 269 5.92 -2.41 35.83
CA LEU A 269 6.37 -3.64 35.18
C LEU A 269 5.33 -4.76 35.27
N ASN A 270 4.78 -5.01 36.46
CA ASN A 270 3.77 -6.03 36.69
C ASN A 270 2.50 -5.77 35.86
N ARG A 271 2.13 -4.50 35.66
CA ARG A 271 1.01 -4.14 34.78
C ARG A 271 1.25 -4.58 33.33
N ILE A 272 2.43 -4.31 32.79
CA ILE A 272 2.81 -4.72 31.43
C ILE A 272 2.88 -6.24 31.32
N ILE A 273 3.49 -6.91 32.28
CA ILE A 273 3.58 -8.38 32.32
C ILE A 273 2.17 -9.01 32.29
N LYS A 274 1.27 -8.61 33.21
CA LYS A 274 -0.10 -9.11 33.27
C LYS A 274 -0.89 -8.86 32.00
N GLN A 275 -0.63 -7.74 31.31
CA GLN A 275 -1.26 -7.43 30.03
C GLN A 275 -0.85 -8.41 28.94
N HIS A 276 0.44 -8.78 28.89
CA HIS A 276 0.98 -9.72 27.90
C HIS A 276 0.76 -11.18 28.24
N GLU A 277 0.45 -11.52 29.49
CA GLU A 277 0.00 -12.87 29.90
C GLU A 277 -1.41 -13.18 29.39
N LYS A 278 -2.27 -12.16 29.36
CA LYS A 278 -3.68 -12.31 28.95
C LYS A 278 -3.88 -12.46 27.45
N LYS A 279 -2.96 -11.92 26.65
CA LYS A 279 -3.11 -11.82 25.19
C LYS A 279 -1.78 -11.69 24.52
N ASP A 280 -1.65 -12.27 23.32
CA ASP A 280 -0.55 -12.01 22.42
C ASP A 280 -0.77 -10.68 21.68
N TRP A 281 0.26 -9.85 21.72
CA TRP A 281 0.25 -8.52 21.13
C TRP A 281 1.25 -8.44 19.98
N GLY A 282 0.92 -7.62 18.98
CA GLY A 282 1.87 -7.22 17.94
C GLY A 282 2.71 -6.02 18.35
N TYR A 283 3.74 -5.73 17.56
CA TYR A 283 4.59 -4.57 17.73
C TYR A 283 3.82 -3.26 17.51
N LYS A 284 3.99 -2.29 18.43
CA LYS A 284 3.42 -0.94 18.34
C LYS A 284 4.37 0.02 17.61
N CYS A 285 4.54 -0.15 16.32
CA CYS A 285 5.54 0.58 15.53
C CYS A 285 5.29 2.08 15.39
N ASN A 286 4.04 2.53 15.57
CA ASN A 286 3.65 3.94 15.40
C ASN A 286 3.80 4.78 16.68
N ASP A 287 4.05 4.14 17.82
CA ASP A 287 4.16 4.81 19.11
C ASP A 287 5.59 5.33 19.34
N ILE A 288 5.73 6.42 20.10
CA ILE A 288 7.03 6.95 20.56
C ILE A 288 7.54 6.03 21.71
N PRO A 289 8.84 5.67 21.73
CA PRO A 289 9.92 6.12 20.85
C PRO A 289 10.12 5.30 19.56
N MET A 290 9.41 4.19 19.37
CA MET A 290 9.66 3.24 18.28
C MET A 290 9.56 3.87 16.90
N CYS A 291 8.57 4.73 16.64
CA CYS A 291 8.41 5.38 15.33
C CYS A 291 9.63 6.23 14.93
N ASN A 292 10.30 6.85 15.91
CA ASN A 292 11.51 7.65 15.70
C ASN A 292 12.77 6.82 15.46
N LEU A 293 12.74 5.54 15.85
CA LEU A 293 13.85 4.59 15.74
C LEU A 293 13.58 3.50 14.70
N CYS A 294 12.50 3.66 13.93
CA CYS A 294 12.00 2.61 13.03
C CYS A 294 12.77 2.56 11.72
N ASP A 295 13.33 1.38 11.42
CA ASP A 295 13.83 1.00 10.09
C ASP A 295 13.02 -0.20 9.62
N LYS A 296 11.95 0.06 8.88
CA LYS A 296 11.03 -0.99 8.40
C LYS A 296 11.72 -2.00 7.50
N LYS A 297 12.61 -1.54 6.60
CA LYS A 297 13.29 -2.40 5.63
C LYS A 297 14.16 -3.43 6.35
N LEU A 298 15.00 -2.98 7.28
CA LEU A 298 15.82 -3.87 8.08
C LEU A 298 14.99 -4.75 9.03
N CYS A 299 13.91 -4.19 9.62
CA CYS A 299 13.05 -4.94 10.54
C CYS A 299 12.37 -6.14 9.84
N ARG A 300 11.95 -5.99 8.58
CA ARG A 300 11.35 -7.06 7.78
C ARG A 300 12.32 -8.22 7.50
N SER A 301 13.59 -7.93 7.31
CA SER A 301 14.60 -8.97 7.05
C SER A 301 15.04 -9.73 8.30
N ARG A 302 14.63 -9.29 9.51
CA ARG A 302 15.05 -9.92 10.77
C ARG A 302 14.08 -11.00 11.23
N LYS A 303 14.61 -12.08 11.78
CA LYS A 303 13.86 -13.26 12.23
C LYS A 303 12.69 -12.92 13.17
N LEU A 304 12.91 -12.01 14.13
CA LEU A 304 11.92 -11.58 15.12
C LEU A 304 11.44 -10.13 14.89
N GLY A 305 11.61 -9.63 13.66
CA GLY A 305 11.08 -8.34 13.24
C GLY A 305 9.58 -8.38 12.95
N ILE A 306 9.09 -7.41 12.20
CA ILE A 306 7.66 -7.33 11.81
C ILE A 306 7.27 -8.32 10.71
N GLY A 307 8.21 -9.10 10.17
CA GLY A 307 7.99 -9.99 9.03
C GLY A 307 7.87 -9.24 7.69
N GLU A 308 7.71 -10.00 6.64
CA GLU A 308 7.46 -9.44 5.31
C GLU A 308 6.11 -8.72 5.29
N GLU A 309 6.03 -7.61 4.56
CA GLU A 309 4.76 -6.97 4.30
C GLU A 309 4.00 -7.87 3.33
N ILE A 310 2.90 -8.44 3.78
CA ILE A 310 1.97 -9.07 2.87
C ILE A 310 1.38 -7.93 2.04
N VAL A 311 1.92 -7.74 0.83
CA VAL A 311 1.43 -6.74 -0.12
C VAL A 311 0.06 -7.22 -0.61
N PHE A 312 -0.92 -6.31 -0.67
CA PHE A 312 -2.20 -6.65 -1.27
C PHE A 312 -1.99 -6.93 -2.75
N PRO A 313 -2.49 -8.07 -3.29
CA PRO A 313 -2.24 -8.46 -4.67
C PRO A 313 -2.82 -7.46 -5.67
N ALA A 314 -2.21 -7.37 -6.84
CA ALA A 314 -2.75 -6.59 -7.94
C ALA A 314 -3.99 -7.27 -8.50
N LEU A 315 -5.13 -6.53 -8.52
CA LEU A 315 -6.38 -7.01 -9.10
C LEU A 315 -6.58 -6.34 -10.46
N THR A 316 -6.72 -7.14 -11.51
CA THR A 316 -6.89 -6.66 -12.89
C THR A 316 -7.91 -7.50 -13.67
N ASP A 317 -8.31 -7.03 -14.83
CA ASP A 317 -9.05 -7.79 -15.85
C ASP A 317 -10.33 -8.48 -15.33
N LEU A 318 -11.21 -7.70 -14.70
CA LEU A 318 -12.50 -8.22 -14.26
C LEU A 318 -13.38 -8.50 -15.48
N GLN A 319 -13.75 -9.76 -15.66
CA GLN A 319 -14.67 -10.23 -16.71
C GLN A 319 -15.99 -10.67 -16.07
N LYS A 320 -17.10 -10.22 -16.65
CA LYS A 320 -18.44 -10.65 -16.26
C LYS A 320 -19.01 -11.56 -17.34
N ILE A 321 -19.31 -12.80 -17.02
CA ILE A 321 -19.94 -13.73 -17.94
C ILE A 321 -21.45 -13.47 -17.95
N LYS A 322 -22.01 -13.20 -19.15
CA LYS A 322 -23.40 -12.84 -19.36
C LYS A 322 -24.31 -14.06 -19.27
N LEU A 323 -24.75 -14.37 -18.07
CA LEU A 323 -25.77 -15.39 -17.80
C LEU A 323 -26.89 -14.79 -16.98
N GLU A 324 -28.00 -15.51 -16.83
CA GLU A 324 -29.10 -15.09 -15.94
C GLU A 324 -28.60 -14.93 -14.49
N LYS A 325 -27.70 -15.81 -14.05
CA LYS A 325 -26.89 -15.66 -12.82
C LYS A 325 -25.44 -15.45 -13.24
N PRO A 326 -25.00 -14.20 -13.36
CA PRO A 326 -23.64 -13.93 -13.84
C PRO A 326 -22.60 -14.36 -12.81
N TYR A 327 -21.51 -14.94 -13.29
CA TYR A 327 -20.28 -15.17 -12.55
C TYR A 327 -19.15 -14.33 -13.12
N TYR A 328 -18.03 -14.27 -12.41
CA TYR A 328 -16.93 -13.37 -12.75
C TYR A 328 -15.59 -14.10 -12.76
N TYR A 329 -14.68 -13.61 -13.59
CA TYR A 329 -13.27 -13.91 -13.52
C TYR A 329 -12.51 -12.64 -13.18
N LEU A 330 -11.49 -12.77 -12.31
CA LEU A 330 -10.63 -11.68 -11.89
C LEU A 330 -9.18 -12.17 -11.90
N ASN A 331 -8.25 -11.37 -12.42
CA ASN A 331 -6.84 -11.67 -12.29
C ASN A 331 -6.31 -11.13 -10.95
N VAL A 332 -5.66 -12.00 -10.19
CA VAL A 332 -5.01 -11.72 -8.91
C VAL A 332 -3.53 -12.04 -9.07
N ASP A 333 -2.67 -11.02 -9.13
CA ASP A 333 -1.23 -11.14 -9.46
C ASP A 333 -0.96 -11.98 -10.72
N GLY A 334 -1.82 -11.81 -11.77
CA GLY A 334 -1.72 -12.53 -13.03
C GLY A 334 -2.33 -13.93 -13.03
N GLN A 335 -2.83 -14.43 -11.91
CA GLN A 335 -3.54 -15.71 -11.82
C GLN A 335 -5.05 -15.49 -11.90
N ARG A 336 -5.75 -16.37 -12.64
CA ARG A 336 -7.19 -16.24 -12.87
C ARG A 336 -7.98 -16.84 -11.72
N LEU A 337 -8.79 -16.00 -11.08
CA LEU A 337 -9.70 -16.38 -9.99
C LEU A 337 -11.14 -16.45 -10.51
N HIS A 338 -11.85 -17.53 -10.23
CA HIS A 338 -13.30 -17.68 -10.50
C HIS A 338 -14.12 -17.22 -9.31
N LEU A 339 -15.10 -16.36 -9.54
CA LEU A 339 -16.03 -15.84 -8.52
C LEU A 339 -17.45 -16.15 -8.94
N GLU A 340 -18.13 -16.99 -8.20
CA GLU A 340 -19.48 -17.50 -8.54
C GLU A 340 -20.54 -16.39 -8.66
N ASN A 341 -20.37 -15.28 -7.94
CA ASN A 341 -21.33 -14.17 -7.97
C ASN A 341 -20.70 -12.87 -7.43
N VAL A 342 -21.44 -11.77 -7.51
CA VAL A 342 -21.00 -10.43 -7.09
C VAL A 342 -20.69 -10.29 -5.59
N LYS A 343 -21.13 -11.21 -4.74
CA LYS A 343 -20.89 -11.14 -3.28
C LYS A 343 -19.39 -11.19 -2.97
N TYR A 344 -18.61 -11.96 -3.74
CA TYR A 344 -17.17 -12.04 -3.60
C TYR A 344 -16.44 -10.69 -3.84
N LEU A 345 -16.99 -9.84 -4.71
CA LEU A 345 -16.47 -8.49 -4.93
C LEU A 345 -16.96 -7.50 -3.86
N LYS A 346 -18.13 -7.75 -3.25
CA LYS A 346 -18.69 -6.90 -2.20
C LYS A 346 -18.10 -7.19 -0.82
N GLN A 347 -17.82 -8.45 -0.50
CA GLN A 347 -17.36 -8.93 0.81
C GLN A 347 -15.94 -9.45 0.72
N GLN A 348 -15.00 -8.71 1.32
CA GLN A 348 -13.58 -9.06 1.28
C GLN A 348 -13.28 -10.44 1.86
N SER A 349 -14.04 -10.89 2.89
CA SER A 349 -13.85 -12.23 3.47
C SER A 349 -14.13 -13.35 2.47
N LEU A 350 -15.22 -13.26 1.70
CA LEU A 350 -15.52 -14.24 0.65
C LEU A 350 -14.48 -14.25 -0.47
N PHE A 351 -13.98 -13.06 -0.83
CA PHE A 351 -12.87 -12.94 -1.78
C PHE A 351 -11.61 -13.64 -1.26
N GLN A 352 -11.26 -13.43 0.00
CA GLN A 352 -10.11 -14.09 0.64
C GLN A 352 -10.25 -15.61 0.66
N GLU A 353 -11.44 -16.13 0.98
CA GLU A 353 -11.75 -17.57 0.91
C GLU A 353 -11.53 -18.11 -0.50
N ALA A 354 -12.08 -17.46 -1.52
CA ALA A 354 -11.91 -17.88 -2.91
C ALA A 354 -10.44 -17.89 -3.37
N VAL A 355 -9.65 -16.88 -2.94
CA VAL A 355 -8.21 -16.84 -3.24
C VAL A 355 -7.47 -17.98 -2.54
N MET A 356 -7.78 -18.25 -1.27
CA MET A 356 -7.15 -19.34 -0.53
C MET A 356 -7.50 -20.71 -1.13
N GLU A 357 -8.75 -20.91 -1.56
CA GLU A 357 -9.20 -22.19 -2.14
C GLU A 357 -8.66 -22.44 -3.56
N GLN A 358 -8.48 -21.41 -4.37
CA GLN A 358 -8.14 -21.55 -5.78
C GLN A 358 -6.68 -21.21 -6.11
N LEU A 359 -6.04 -20.34 -5.33
CA LEU A 359 -4.70 -19.82 -5.62
C LEU A 359 -3.67 -20.14 -4.51
N ASP A 360 -4.07 -20.83 -3.43
CA ASP A 360 -3.21 -21.33 -2.36
C ASP A 360 -2.41 -20.26 -1.59
N PHE A 361 -2.89 -19.00 -1.53
CA PHE A 361 -2.26 -17.96 -0.72
C PHE A 361 -3.27 -17.08 0.01
N MET A 362 -2.81 -16.43 1.08
CA MET A 362 -3.65 -15.58 1.92
C MET A 362 -3.52 -14.10 1.54
N VAL A 363 -4.65 -13.46 1.23
CA VAL A 363 -4.71 -12.01 0.98
C VAL A 363 -4.90 -11.27 2.30
N PRO A 364 -4.14 -10.16 2.56
CA PRO A 364 -4.31 -9.37 3.77
C PRO A 364 -5.66 -8.66 3.79
N THR A 365 -6.20 -8.47 4.99
CA THR A 365 -7.39 -7.63 5.17
C THR A 365 -7.01 -6.16 5.08
N ILE A 366 -7.69 -5.42 4.22
CA ILE A 366 -7.55 -3.96 4.10
C ILE A 366 -8.79 -3.25 4.61
N LYS A 367 -8.69 -1.93 4.83
CA LYS A 367 -9.84 -1.14 5.30
C LYS A 367 -10.98 -1.18 4.27
N PRO A 368 -12.26 -1.18 4.70
CA PRO A 368 -13.39 -1.21 3.78
C PRO A 368 -13.37 -0.11 2.71
N ARG A 369 -12.89 1.08 3.05
CA ARG A 369 -12.74 2.20 2.10
C ARG A 369 -11.72 1.88 1.00
N ASP A 370 -10.60 1.26 1.37
CA ASP A 370 -9.53 0.90 0.43
C ASP A 370 -9.99 -0.24 -0.48
N TRP A 371 -10.71 -1.23 0.07
CA TRP A 371 -11.36 -2.29 -0.71
C TRP A 371 -12.29 -1.74 -1.78
N ILE A 372 -13.20 -0.83 -1.38
CA ILE A 372 -14.14 -0.18 -2.30
C ILE A 372 -13.39 0.62 -3.38
N SER A 373 -12.29 1.29 -3.02
CA SER A 373 -11.49 2.07 -3.98
C SER A 373 -10.81 1.20 -5.06
N ILE A 374 -10.50 -0.06 -4.75
CA ILE A 374 -9.95 -1.04 -5.68
C ILE A 374 -11.05 -1.65 -6.56
N ILE A 375 -12.16 -2.06 -5.96
CA ILE A 375 -13.23 -2.78 -6.68
C ILE A 375 -14.06 -1.86 -7.60
N ASN A 376 -14.31 -0.61 -7.22
CA ASN A 376 -15.13 0.30 -8.03
C ASN A 376 -14.59 0.55 -9.46
N PRO A 377 -13.30 0.83 -9.67
CA PRO A 377 -12.74 0.94 -11.03
C PRO A 377 -12.87 -0.34 -11.84
N LEU A 378 -12.65 -1.51 -11.23
CA LEU A 378 -12.81 -2.80 -11.88
C LEU A 378 -14.27 -3.02 -12.32
N MET A 379 -15.22 -2.70 -11.45
CA MET A 379 -16.66 -2.80 -11.77
C MET A 379 -17.12 -1.81 -12.85
N LYS A 380 -16.48 -0.64 -12.97
CA LYS A 380 -16.80 0.32 -14.03
C LYS A 380 -16.24 -0.10 -15.38
N ASN A 381 -15.08 -0.73 -15.38
CA ASN A 381 -14.31 -1.04 -16.58
C ASN A 381 -14.33 -2.55 -16.91
N HIS A 382 -15.22 -3.34 -16.27
CA HIS A 382 -15.27 -4.77 -16.51
C HIS A 382 -15.69 -5.09 -17.95
N GLU A 383 -15.13 -6.14 -18.49
CA GLU A 383 -15.45 -6.65 -19.82
C GLU A 383 -16.63 -7.65 -19.72
N PRO A 384 -17.78 -7.36 -20.35
CA PRO A 384 -18.85 -8.35 -20.46
C PRO A 384 -18.48 -9.38 -21.54
N VAL A 385 -18.38 -10.64 -21.16
CA VAL A 385 -18.01 -11.75 -22.03
C VAL A 385 -19.23 -12.65 -22.26
N GLU A 386 -19.47 -13.04 -23.49
CA GLU A 386 -20.49 -14.04 -23.80
C GLU A 386 -20.07 -15.41 -23.26
N PRO A 387 -21.00 -16.21 -22.72
CA PRO A 387 -20.69 -17.55 -22.24
C PRO A 387 -20.22 -18.44 -23.40
N PRO A 388 -19.41 -19.48 -23.13
CA PRO A 388 -19.12 -20.50 -24.11
C PRO A 388 -20.38 -21.15 -24.67
N GLU A 389 -20.35 -21.63 -25.90
CA GLU A 389 -21.46 -22.36 -26.52
C GLU A 389 -21.93 -23.53 -25.63
N GLY A 390 -23.23 -23.67 -25.46
CA GLY A 390 -23.85 -24.69 -24.63
C GLY A 390 -23.95 -24.37 -23.14
N VAL A 391 -23.33 -23.29 -22.66
CA VAL A 391 -23.37 -22.88 -21.23
C VAL A 391 -24.50 -21.90 -20.94
N ALA A 392 -24.94 -21.13 -21.93
CA ALA A 392 -26.06 -20.22 -21.73
C ALA A 392 -27.32 -20.99 -21.37
N THR A 393 -28.14 -20.41 -20.45
CA THR A 393 -29.41 -21.02 -20.04
C THR A 393 -30.35 -21.26 -21.21
N THR A 394 -30.28 -20.41 -22.22
CA THR A 394 -31.02 -20.57 -23.50
C THR A 394 -30.57 -21.80 -24.29
N ASP A 395 -29.23 -22.01 -24.37
CA ASP A 395 -28.63 -23.14 -25.08
C ASP A 395 -28.96 -24.46 -24.37
N GLN A 396 -28.88 -24.47 -23.04
CA GLN A 396 -29.28 -25.63 -22.23
C GLN A 396 -30.77 -25.94 -22.43
N LEU A 397 -31.64 -24.92 -22.45
CA LEU A 397 -33.06 -25.11 -22.71
C LEU A 397 -33.27 -25.69 -24.11
N GLN A 398 -32.53 -25.22 -25.12
CA GLN A 398 -32.61 -25.71 -26.48
C GLN A 398 -32.15 -27.17 -26.59
N ASN A 399 -31.04 -27.53 -25.93
CA ASN A 399 -30.57 -28.91 -25.85
C ASN A 399 -31.62 -29.83 -25.18
N HIS A 400 -32.21 -29.39 -24.08
CA HIS A 400 -33.28 -30.13 -23.41
C HIS A 400 -34.53 -30.26 -24.27
N LEU A 401 -34.83 -29.25 -25.07
CA LEU A 401 -35.96 -29.29 -26.01
C LEU A 401 -35.71 -30.27 -27.15
N GLU A 402 -34.51 -30.27 -27.71
CA GLU A 402 -34.09 -31.24 -28.73
C GLU A 402 -34.16 -32.67 -28.16
N GLU A 403 -33.59 -32.91 -27.00
CA GLU A 403 -33.65 -34.21 -26.29
C GLU A 403 -35.11 -34.66 -26.03
N PHE A 404 -35.95 -33.74 -25.57
CA PHE A 404 -37.36 -34.03 -25.35
C PHE A 404 -38.11 -34.40 -26.63
N CYS A 405 -37.83 -33.68 -27.72
CA CYS A 405 -38.52 -33.92 -29.00
C CYS A 405 -38.05 -35.24 -29.68
N LEU A 406 -36.79 -35.58 -29.53
CA LEU A 406 -36.22 -36.79 -30.15
C LEU A 406 -36.44 -38.07 -29.35
N ASN A 407 -36.41 -38.00 -28.01
CA ASN A 407 -36.43 -39.17 -27.15
C ASN A 407 -37.84 -39.51 -26.56
N ARG A 408 -38.86 -38.72 -26.85
CA ARG A 408 -40.24 -39.00 -26.41
C ARG A 408 -40.98 -39.79 -27.47
N HIS A 409 -42.07 -40.46 -27.01
CA HIS A 409 -42.98 -41.13 -27.91
C HIS A 409 -43.53 -40.14 -28.96
N ILE A 410 -43.23 -40.44 -30.20
CA ILE A 410 -43.74 -39.63 -31.32
C ILE A 410 -45.21 -40.06 -31.58
N GLY A 411 -46.11 -39.15 -31.25
CA GLY A 411 -47.54 -39.35 -31.45
C GLY A 411 -47.87 -39.35 -32.93
N THR A 412 -48.81 -40.19 -33.31
CA THR A 412 -49.37 -40.26 -34.70
C THR A 412 -50.42 -39.23 -34.96
N GLU A 413 -51.02 -38.66 -33.92
CA GLU A 413 -52.08 -37.66 -33.99
C GLU A 413 -51.94 -36.61 -32.88
N MET A 414 -52.58 -35.45 -33.08
CA MET A 414 -52.54 -34.32 -32.16
C MET A 414 -53.09 -34.66 -30.74
N SER A 415 -53.95 -35.63 -30.63
CA SER A 415 -54.51 -36.07 -29.33
C SER A 415 -53.44 -36.64 -28.38
N ASP A 416 -52.33 -37.17 -28.90
CA ASP A 416 -51.24 -37.75 -28.12
C ASP A 416 -50.46 -36.71 -27.31
N LEU A 417 -50.54 -35.44 -27.70
CA LEU A 417 -49.98 -34.32 -26.94
C LEU A 417 -50.51 -34.24 -25.51
N LYS A 418 -51.75 -34.62 -25.25
CA LYS A 418 -52.34 -34.63 -23.91
C LYS A 418 -51.68 -35.63 -22.97
N ARG A 419 -51.17 -36.72 -23.53
CA ARG A 419 -50.42 -37.77 -22.80
C ARG A 419 -48.95 -37.41 -22.55
N GLY A 420 -48.47 -36.26 -23.11
CA GLY A 420 -47.08 -35.82 -22.98
C GLY A 420 -46.18 -36.33 -24.08
N GLY A 421 -46.74 -36.82 -25.19
CA GLY A 421 -46.01 -37.14 -26.40
C GLY A 421 -45.63 -35.87 -27.21
N VAL A 422 -44.82 -36.10 -28.22
CA VAL A 422 -44.48 -35.08 -29.25
C VAL A 422 -45.13 -35.51 -30.56
N TRP A 423 -45.85 -34.61 -31.18
CA TRP A 423 -46.46 -34.87 -32.49
C TRP A 423 -45.70 -34.15 -33.59
N THR A 424 -45.19 -34.88 -34.57
CA THR A 424 -44.42 -34.32 -35.70
C THR A 424 -45.31 -34.26 -36.90
N ASN A 425 -45.49 -33.05 -37.44
CA ASN A 425 -46.28 -32.82 -38.64
C ASN A 425 -45.72 -31.64 -39.44
N GLU A 426 -45.72 -31.76 -40.77
CA GLU A 426 -45.27 -30.69 -41.70
C GLU A 426 -43.88 -30.11 -41.37
N GLY A 427 -42.92 -30.95 -40.94
CA GLY A 427 -41.58 -30.52 -40.58
C GLY A 427 -41.41 -29.79 -39.26
N TYR A 428 -42.45 -29.91 -38.37
CA TYR A 428 -42.40 -29.33 -37.05
C TYR A 428 -42.74 -30.35 -35.94
N HIS A 429 -42.03 -30.29 -34.84
CA HIS A 429 -42.42 -30.94 -33.60
C HIS A 429 -43.41 -30.06 -32.82
N HIS A 430 -44.48 -30.66 -32.39
CA HIS A 430 -45.52 -30.01 -31.60
C HIS A 430 -45.52 -30.62 -30.18
N PHE A 431 -45.65 -29.80 -29.14
CA PHE A 431 -45.67 -30.26 -27.75
C PHE A 431 -46.45 -29.29 -26.85
N ILE A 432 -46.83 -29.78 -25.65
CA ILE A 432 -47.48 -28.96 -24.63
C ILE A 432 -46.43 -28.53 -23.61
N PHE A 433 -46.25 -27.24 -23.38
CA PHE A 433 -45.21 -26.72 -22.46
C PHE A 433 -45.30 -27.28 -21.04
N SER A 434 -46.52 -27.36 -20.47
CA SER A 434 -46.66 -27.94 -19.11
C SER A 434 -46.21 -29.38 -19.02
N LYS A 435 -46.26 -30.15 -20.10
CA LYS A 435 -45.74 -31.52 -20.16
C LYS A 435 -44.22 -31.54 -20.29
N PHE A 436 -43.68 -30.69 -21.12
CA PHE A 436 -42.23 -30.50 -21.22
C PHE A 436 -41.61 -30.06 -19.89
N TYR A 437 -42.16 -29.02 -19.24
CA TYR A 437 -41.66 -28.53 -17.98
C TYR A 437 -41.80 -29.54 -16.86
N ASN A 438 -43.00 -30.01 -16.55
CA ASN A 438 -43.30 -30.83 -15.37
C ASN A 438 -42.80 -32.28 -15.49
N GLN A 439 -42.82 -32.87 -16.68
CA GLN A 439 -42.50 -34.28 -16.87
C GLN A 439 -41.07 -34.53 -17.36
N PHE A 440 -40.39 -33.48 -17.87
CA PHE A 440 -39.05 -33.60 -18.43
C PHE A 440 -38.07 -32.66 -17.71
N LEU A 441 -38.24 -31.33 -17.82
CA LEU A 441 -37.29 -30.37 -17.26
C LEU A 441 -37.05 -30.49 -15.75
N ILE A 442 -38.11 -30.73 -14.97
CA ILE A 442 -37.97 -30.96 -13.53
C ILE A 442 -37.10 -32.18 -13.24
N ARG A 443 -37.19 -33.26 -14.03
CA ARG A 443 -36.37 -34.46 -13.87
C ARG A 443 -34.92 -34.22 -14.25
N GLN A 444 -34.67 -33.32 -15.15
CA GLN A 444 -33.34 -32.86 -15.55
C GLN A 444 -32.74 -31.84 -14.56
N ARG A 445 -33.40 -31.61 -13.41
CA ARG A 445 -32.96 -30.62 -12.39
C ARG A 445 -32.89 -29.19 -12.91
N TRP A 446 -33.78 -28.83 -13.86
CA TRP A 446 -33.90 -27.49 -14.39
C TRP A 446 -34.28 -26.49 -13.28
N ASP A 447 -33.45 -25.46 -13.04
CA ASP A 447 -33.57 -24.54 -11.91
C ASP A 447 -34.29 -23.22 -12.23
N VAL A 448 -34.69 -23.03 -13.51
CA VAL A 448 -35.46 -21.84 -13.93
C VAL A 448 -36.94 -22.05 -13.74
N ASN A 449 -37.60 -21.07 -13.17
CA ASN A 449 -39.03 -21.16 -12.88
C ASN A 449 -39.90 -21.26 -14.14
N TYR A 450 -41.14 -21.77 -13.95
CA TYR A 450 -42.11 -22.05 -15.03
C TYR A 450 -42.37 -20.86 -15.95
N SER A 451 -42.63 -19.66 -15.36
CA SER A 451 -42.97 -18.45 -16.12
C SER A 451 -41.78 -17.96 -16.98
N ARG A 452 -40.57 -18.00 -16.41
CA ARG A 452 -39.36 -17.57 -17.13
C ARG A 452 -38.99 -18.56 -18.22
N THR A 453 -39.10 -19.85 -17.97
CA THR A 453 -38.86 -20.90 -18.97
C THR A 453 -39.86 -20.77 -20.13
N ALA A 454 -41.17 -20.49 -19.84
CA ALA A 454 -42.16 -20.24 -20.87
C ALA A 454 -41.82 -19.01 -21.73
N GLN A 455 -41.27 -17.96 -21.13
CA GLN A 455 -40.85 -16.77 -21.87
C GLN A 455 -39.67 -17.10 -22.78
N MET A 456 -38.66 -17.79 -22.29
CA MET A 456 -37.50 -18.21 -23.10
C MET A 456 -37.89 -19.12 -24.26
N LEU A 457 -38.83 -20.06 -24.03
CA LEU A 457 -39.34 -20.91 -25.11
C LEU A 457 -40.05 -20.13 -26.21
N LYS A 458 -40.76 -19.04 -25.88
CA LYS A 458 -41.42 -18.19 -26.88
C LYS A 458 -40.43 -17.43 -27.78
N GLU A 459 -39.16 -17.32 -27.39
CA GLU A 459 -38.09 -16.72 -28.21
C GLU A 459 -37.62 -17.70 -29.29
N VAL A 460 -37.72 -19.01 -29.06
CA VAL A 460 -37.22 -20.06 -29.97
C VAL A 460 -38.33 -20.92 -30.58
N CYS A 461 -39.54 -20.88 -30.04
CA CYS A 461 -40.69 -21.67 -30.49
C CYS A 461 -41.93 -20.79 -30.78
N ASN A 462 -42.69 -21.12 -31.82
CA ASN A 462 -43.97 -20.54 -32.03
C ASN A 462 -45.02 -21.20 -31.10
N CYS A 463 -45.95 -20.42 -30.57
CA CYS A 463 -47.02 -20.91 -29.69
C CYS A 463 -48.36 -20.55 -30.26
N GLU A 464 -49.25 -21.54 -30.41
CA GLU A 464 -50.58 -21.39 -30.97
C GLU A 464 -51.62 -22.08 -30.08
N ASP A 465 -52.77 -21.49 -29.92
CA ASP A 465 -53.89 -22.16 -29.26
C ASP A 465 -54.62 -23.07 -30.22
N LYS A 466 -54.64 -24.37 -29.94
CA LYS A 466 -55.31 -25.38 -30.74
C LYS A 466 -56.40 -26.10 -29.94
N ARG A 467 -57.46 -26.51 -30.59
CA ARG A 467 -58.53 -27.33 -30.00
C ARG A 467 -58.14 -28.80 -30.12
N ILE A 468 -58.03 -29.49 -28.98
CA ILE A 468 -57.79 -30.93 -28.95
C ILE A 468 -58.95 -31.61 -28.19
N GLY A 469 -59.88 -32.17 -28.95
CA GLY A 469 -61.16 -32.62 -28.42
C GLY A 469 -62.03 -31.45 -27.92
N LYS A 470 -62.43 -31.46 -26.66
CA LYS A 470 -63.23 -30.36 -26.03
C LYS A 470 -62.38 -29.22 -25.48
N ASP A 471 -61.06 -29.40 -25.35
CA ASP A 471 -60.16 -28.47 -24.65
C ASP A 471 -59.45 -27.54 -25.62
N LYS A 472 -59.32 -26.25 -25.24
CA LYS A 472 -58.44 -25.28 -25.89
C LYS A 472 -57.08 -25.32 -25.17
N ILE A 473 -56.00 -25.66 -25.87
CA ILE A 473 -54.67 -25.89 -25.29
C ILE A 473 -53.63 -25.11 -26.11
N SER A 474 -52.73 -24.43 -25.42
CA SER A 474 -51.57 -23.79 -26.05
C SER A 474 -50.51 -24.82 -26.43
N VAL A 475 -50.31 -24.97 -27.71
CA VAL A 475 -49.36 -25.91 -28.30
C VAL A 475 -48.15 -25.13 -28.81
N PHE A 476 -46.97 -25.50 -28.36
CA PHE A 476 -45.72 -24.99 -28.88
C PHE A 476 -45.28 -25.81 -30.08
N ARG A 477 -44.68 -25.15 -31.06
CA ARG A 477 -44.08 -25.81 -32.22
C ARG A 477 -42.66 -25.31 -32.45
N VAL A 478 -41.76 -26.22 -32.77
CA VAL A 478 -40.35 -26.00 -33.14
C VAL A 478 -40.05 -26.71 -34.44
N LYS A 479 -39.16 -26.19 -35.26
CA LYS A 479 -38.69 -26.87 -36.45
C LYS A 479 -38.19 -28.27 -36.10
N GLN A 480 -38.52 -29.25 -36.90
CA GLN A 480 -38.05 -30.64 -36.67
C GLN A 480 -36.56 -30.70 -36.57
N PHE A 481 -36.04 -31.35 -35.52
CA PHE A 481 -34.61 -31.62 -35.32
C PHE A 481 -34.19 -32.79 -36.17
N ASP A 482 -33.02 -32.71 -36.80
CA ASP A 482 -32.42 -33.79 -37.53
C ASP A 482 -31.77 -34.77 -36.54
N LEU A 483 -31.99 -36.07 -36.77
CA LEU A 483 -31.25 -37.11 -36.01
C LEU A 483 -29.78 -36.98 -36.39
N LYS A 484 -28.93 -36.55 -35.47
CA LYS A 484 -27.48 -36.63 -35.62
C LYS A 484 -27.10 -38.11 -35.55
N GLU A 485 -26.64 -38.70 -36.64
CA GLU A 485 -25.93 -39.98 -36.58
C GLU A 485 -24.64 -39.76 -35.77
N GLU A 486 -24.61 -40.27 -34.56
CA GLU A 486 -23.37 -40.31 -33.77
C GLU A 486 -22.42 -41.29 -34.52
N GLU A 487 -21.40 -40.79 -35.21
CA GLU A 487 -20.24 -41.56 -35.62
C GLU A 487 -19.53 -42.06 -34.33
N TYR A 488 -19.91 -43.24 -33.88
CA TYR A 488 -19.11 -43.99 -32.91
C TYR A 488 -17.78 -44.40 -33.57
N SER A 489 -16.78 -43.53 -33.56
CA SER A 489 -15.42 -43.95 -33.80
C SER A 489 -14.95 -44.78 -32.60
N GLN A 490 -14.99 -46.12 -32.73
CA GLN A 490 -14.30 -46.99 -31.81
C GLN A 490 -12.80 -46.66 -31.87
N LYS A 491 -12.32 -45.88 -30.92
CA LYS A 491 -10.89 -45.83 -30.63
C LYS A 491 -10.51 -47.21 -30.08
N GLU A 492 -9.87 -48.03 -30.87
CA GLU A 492 -9.17 -49.24 -30.42
C GLU A 492 -8.16 -48.83 -29.35
N LEU A 493 -8.47 -49.15 -28.09
CA LEU A 493 -7.54 -49.07 -26.97
C LEU A 493 -6.42 -50.10 -27.24
N LYS A 494 -5.24 -49.62 -27.58
CA LYS A 494 -4.04 -50.43 -27.64
C LYS A 494 -3.68 -50.93 -26.24
N PRO A 495 -3.27 -52.19 -26.05
CA PRO A 495 -3.05 -52.77 -24.70
C PRO A 495 -1.86 -52.24 -23.89
N LYS A 496 -1.34 -51.06 -24.21
CA LYS A 496 -0.18 -50.43 -23.54
C LYS A 496 -0.53 -49.25 -22.60
N ASP A 497 -1.80 -48.85 -22.50
CA ASP A 497 -2.21 -47.68 -21.72
C ASP A 497 -2.86 -48.06 -20.36
N VAL A 498 -2.62 -49.25 -19.89
CA VAL A 498 -3.03 -49.69 -18.55
C VAL A 498 -1.76 -50.10 -17.80
N PHE A 499 -1.08 -49.09 -17.21
CA PHE A 499 -0.30 -49.23 -15.96
C PHE A 499 0.14 -47.85 -15.53
#